data_4b855226715e4350b675663f5e84b42c
#
_entry.id   4b855226715e4350b675663f5e84b42c
#
_cell.length_a   1.000
_cell.length_b   1.000
_cell.length_c   1.000
_cell.angle_alpha   90.00
_cell.angle_beta   90.00
_cell.angle_gamma   90.00
#
_symmetry.space_group_name_H-M   'P 1'
#
loop_
_entity.id
_entity.type
_entity.pdbx_description
1 polymer ?
#
loop_
_entity_poly.entity_id
_entity_poly.type
_entity_poly.pdbx_seq_one_letter_code
_entity_poly.pdbx_strand_id
1 'polypeptide(L)'
;KWNMGFMNDYLDYIKYDPYFRSHHHGELTFSMIYAYSEKFMLVFSHDEVVHGKGTLLGKMPGDRAQKLANLRLTYGYMMTHPGKKLLFMGQDLAEEKEWNEMRQVEWQLEEQKENAGVQKLVKDLNVLYRENKAKGFQWMNEISANECYVSFVRKGEEAEELLLVVANFSGVPREITTGVPYEGKYKEILNTDAVQYGGTGVVNDRVKRAEDVEW
;
A
#
# COMPACT_ATOMS: atom_id res chain seq x y z
N LYS A 1 7.09 -19.03 3.35
CA LYS A 1 7.07 -18.59 4.76
C LYS A 1 6.29 -17.29 4.91
N TRP A 2 5.70 -17.03 6.07
CA TRP A 2 5.14 -15.72 6.41
C TRP A 2 6.27 -14.74 6.65
N ASN A 3 6.15 -13.55 6.06
CA ASN A 3 7.11 -12.46 6.27
C ASN A 3 6.67 -11.59 7.46
N MET A 4 6.96 -12.08 8.66
CA MET A 4 6.63 -11.36 9.89
C MET A 4 7.49 -10.10 10.05
N GLY A 5 8.73 -10.09 9.51
CA GLY A 5 9.58 -8.91 9.49
C GLY A 5 8.92 -7.75 8.74
N PHE A 6 8.46 -7.99 7.52
CA PHE A 6 7.69 -6.99 6.77
C PHE A 6 6.49 -6.46 7.55
N MET A 7 5.72 -7.36 8.17
CA MET A 7 4.53 -6.98 8.93
C MET A 7 4.91 -6.08 10.11
N ASN A 8 5.89 -6.49 10.91
CA ASN A 8 6.28 -5.74 12.10
C ASN A 8 6.85 -4.38 11.72
N ASP A 9 7.84 -4.34 10.81
CA ASP A 9 8.48 -3.09 10.38
C ASP A 9 7.46 -2.12 9.76
N TYR A 10 6.60 -2.64 8.87
CA TYR A 10 5.59 -1.80 8.24
C TYR A 10 4.55 -1.27 9.23
N LEU A 11 4.05 -2.10 10.15
CA LEU A 11 3.08 -1.68 11.16
C LEU A 11 3.70 -0.70 12.17
N ASP A 12 4.98 -0.86 12.49
CA ASP A 12 5.69 0.11 13.32
C ASP A 12 5.83 1.44 12.60
N TYR A 13 6.17 1.43 11.33
CA TYR A 13 6.23 2.64 10.52
C TYR A 13 4.89 3.35 10.36
N ILE A 14 3.83 2.65 9.98
CA ILE A 14 2.56 3.27 9.59
C ILE A 14 1.80 3.89 10.77
N LYS A 15 2.00 3.40 11.99
CA LYS A 15 1.35 3.96 13.18
C LYS A 15 1.92 5.30 13.64
N TYR A 16 3.10 5.69 13.17
CA TYR A 16 3.60 7.04 13.42
C TYR A 16 2.74 8.08 12.72
N ASP A 17 2.53 9.22 13.40
CA ASP A 17 2.04 10.41 12.74
C ASP A 17 2.94 10.73 11.53
N PRO A 18 2.38 11.11 10.36
CA PRO A 18 3.19 11.41 9.18
C PRO A 18 4.35 12.38 9.41
N TYR A 19 4.20 13.30 10.37
CA TYR A 19 5.27 14.24 10.74
C TYR A 19 6.56 13.56 11.23
N PHE A 20 6.44 12.40 11.88
CA PHE A 20 7.60 11.67 12.43
C PHE A 20 8.14 10.59 11.49
N ARG A 21 7.46 10.26 10.42
CA ARG A 21 7.82 9.14 9.53
C ARG A 21 9.18 9.29 8.86
N SER A 22 9.65 10.53 8.67
CA SER A 22 10.99 10.78 8.11
C SER A 22 12.12 10.12 8.91
N HIS A 23 11.96 9.97 10.21
CA HIS A 23 12.95 9.35 11.10
C HIS A 23 12.90 7.82 11.10
N HIS A 24 11.88 7.23 10.46
CA HIS A 24 11.59 5.79 10.47
C HIS A 24 11.59 5.17 9.06
N HIS A 25 12.08 5.88 8.07
CA HIS A 25 12.05 5.48 6.66
C HIS A 25 12.67 4.10 6.41
N GLY A 26 13.70 3.73 7.16
CA GLY A 26 14.34 2.42 7.08
C GLY A 26 13.40 1.24 7.37
N GLU A 27 12.42 1.41 8.25
CA GLU A 27 11.41 0.37 8.55
C GLU A 27 10.55 0.06 7.32
N LEU A 28 10.34 1.06 6.44
CA LEU A 28 9.59 0.91 5.21
C LEU A 28 10.37 0.14 4.13
N THR A 29 11.68 0.32 4.05
CA THR A 29 12.51 -0.18 2.95
C THR A 29 13.28 -1.45 3.27
N PHE A 30 13.55 -1.72 4.55
CA PHE A 30 14.42 -2.81 5.00
C PHE A 30 14.00 -4.20 4.50
N SER A 31 12.71 -4.46 4.41
CA SER A 31 12.18 -5.76 3.96
C SER A 31 12.66 -6.15 2.56
N MET A 32 13.03 -5.19 1.73
CA MET A 32 13.51 -5.46 0.37
C MET A 32 14.90 -6.09 0.33
N ILE A 33 15.71 -5.95 1.38
CA ILE A 33 17.06 -6.56 1.46
C ILE A 33 16.96 -8.09 1.38
N TYR A 34 15.88 -8.67 1.92
CA TYR A 34 15.68 -10.12 1.96
C TYR A 34 14.46 -10.63 1.19
N ALA A 35 13.70 -9.75 0.54
CA ALA A 35 12.41 -10.08 -0.07
C ALA A 35 12.44 -11.27 -1.05
N TYR A 36 13.59 -11.52 -1.70
CA TYR A 36 13.79 -12.60 -2.66
C TYR A 36 14.60 -13.78 -2.11
N SER A 37 15.03 -13.73 -0.84
CA SER A 37 15.79 -14.82 -0.23
C SER A 37 14.97 -16.10 -0.06
N GLU A 38 13.64 -15.96 0.04
CA GLU A 38 12.68 -17.05 0.17
C GLU A 38 11.37 -16.74 -0.56
N LYS A 39 10.51 -17.75 -0.69
CA LYS A 39 9.14 -17.57 -1.19
C LYS A 39 8.24 -17.04 -0.07
N PHE A 40 8.29 -15.74 0.16
CA PHE A 40 7.53 -15.09 1.20
C PHE A 40 6.07 -14.88 0.84
N MET A 41 5.25 -14.84 1.89
CA MET A 41 3.89 -14.33 1.91
C MET A 41 3.87 -13.14 2.85
N LEU A 42 3.54 -11.97 2.32
CA LEU A 42 3.29 -10.77 3.11
C LEU A 42 1.94 -10.94 3.81
N VAL A 43 1.93 -10.72 5.10
CA VAL A 43 0.77 -11.04 5.92
C VAL A 43 0.34 -9.85 6.77
N PHE A 44 -0.97 -9.61 6.82
CA PHE A 44 -1.60 -8.96 7.96
C PHE A 44 -2.51 -10.01 8.58
N SER A 45 -1.94 -10.75 9.54
CA SER A 45 -2.57 -11.95 10.13
C SER A 45 -3.49 -11.61 11.29
N HIS A 46 -4.13 -12.64 11.83
CA HIS A 46 -4.93 -12.53 13.06
C HIS A 46 -4.09 -12.08 14.26
N ASP A 47 -2.80 -12.39 14.29
CA ASP A 47 -1.90 -12.06 15.40
C ASP A 47 -1.87 -10.56 15.73
N GLU A 48 -2.21 -9.71 14.76
CA GLU A 48 -2.18 -8.26 14.92
C GLU A 48 -3.56 -7.62 15.18
N VAL A 49 -4.62 -8.41 15.25
CA VAL A 49 -6.00 -7.91 15.40
C VAL A 49 -6.82 -8.59 16.50
N VAL A 50 -6.18 -9.39 17.37
CA VAL A 50 -6.83 -10.14 18.45
C VAL A 50 -6.45 -9.62 19.84
N HIS A 51 -7.34 -9.81 20.82
CA HIS A 51 -7.10 -9.74 22.27
C HIS A 51 -6.22 -8.56 22.74
N GLY A 52 -6.71 -7.34 22.62
CA GLY A 52 -6.04 -6.12 23.09
C GLY A 52 -5.03 -5.53 22.13
N LYS A 53 -4.93 -6.06 20.92
CA LYS A 53 -4.05 -5.50 19.88
C LYS A 53 -4.72 -4.46 18.98
N GLY A 54 -6.04 -4.30 19.10
CA GLY A 54 -6.85 -3.42 18.26
C GLY A 54 -7.12 -4.00 16.87
N THR A 55 -7.52 -3.14 15.95
CA THR A 55 -7.73 -3.51 14.55
C THR A 55 -6.64 -2.93 13.66
N LEU A 56 -6.54 -3.41 12.43
CA LEU A 56 -5.60 -2.83 11.47
C LEU A 56 -5.92 -1.34 11.24
N LEU A 57 -7.20 -0.98 11.08
CA LEU A 57 -7.64 0.42 11.00
C LEU A 57 -7.30 1.19 12.29
N GLY A 58 -7.49 0.56 13.45
CA GLY A 58 -7.20 1.18 14.76
C GLY A 58 -5.74 1.56 14.96
N LYS A 59 -4.81 0.85 14.31
CA LYS A 59 -3.37 1.14 14.37
C LYS A 59 -2.98 2.39 13.57
N MET A 60 -3.82 2.83 12.62
CA MET A 60 -3.53 4.00 11.81
C MET A 60 -3.67 5.29 12.62
N PRO A 61 -2.80 6.30 12.39
CA PRO A 61 -2.87 7.56 13.09
C PRO A 61 -3.98 8.48 12.57
N GLY A 62 -4.34 9.47 13.39
CA GLY A 62 -5.25 10.54 13.02
C GLY A 62 -6.72 10.24 13.27
N ASP A 63 -7.58 11.06 12.65
CA ASP A 63 -9.03 10.87 12.65
C ASP A 63 -9.46 9.71 11.74
N ARG A 64 -10.76 9.41 11.69
CA ARG A 64 -11.29 8.28 10.90
C ARG A 64 -10.96 8.39 9.41
N ALA A 65 -11.04 9.58 8.82
CA ALA A 65 -10.74 9.79 7.41
C ALA A 65 -9.24 9.56 7.12
N GLN A 66 -8.36 10.05 8.00
CA GLN A 66 -6.92 9.84 7.93
C GLN A 66 -6.55 8.36 8.13
N LYS A 67 -7.19 7.68 9.08
CA LYS A 67 -7.03 6.23 9.29
C LYS A 67 -7.40 5.43 8.05
N LEU A 68 -8.52 5.72 7.44
CA LEU A 68 -8.96 5.04 6.21
C LEU A 68 -8.00 5.34 5.03
N ALA A 69 -7.50 6.57 4.92
CA ALA A 69 -6.49 6.90 3.91
C ALA A 69 -5.20 6.09 4.10
N ASN A 70 -4.69 6.00 5.34
CA ASN A 70 -3.53 5.17 5.67
C ASN A 70 -3.79 3.68 5.42
N LEU A 71 -4.99 3.18 5.71
CA LEU A 71 -5.35 1.78 5.45
C LEU A 71 -5.36 1.48 3.94
N ARG A 72 -5.95 2.37 3.13
CA ARG A 72 -5.92 2.22 1.67
C ARG A 72 -4.49 2.23 1.11
N LEU A 73 -3.65 3.14 1.62
CA LEU A 73 -2.23 3.19 1.28
C LEU A 73 -1.52 1.87 1.66
N THR A 74 -1.79 1.36 2.85
CA THR A 74 -1.25 0.09 3.36
C THR A 74 -1.54 -1.07 2.40
N TYR A 75 -2.79 -1.18 1.95
CA TYR A 75 -3.16 -2.24 1.00
C TYR A 75 -2.51 -2.05 -0.36
N GLY A 76 -2.46 -0.83 -0.88
CA GLY A 76 -1.76 -0.51 -2.12
C GLY A 76 -0.28 -0.88 -2.06
N TYR A 77 0.40 -0.49 -0.98
CA TYR A 77 1.82 -0.79 -0.77
C TYR A 77 2.08 -2.29 -0.64
N MET A 78 1.32 -3.00 0.20
CA MET A 78 1.47 -4.45 0.38
C MET A 78 1.22 -5.19 -0.94
N MET A 79 0.15 -4.84 -1.67
CA MET A 79 -0.23 -5.57 -2.89
C MET A 79 0.77 -5.39 -4.03
N THR A 80 1.48 -4.28 -4.06
CA THR A 80 2.51 -4.00 -5.06
C THR A 80 3.91 -4.48 -4.66
N HIS A 81 4.15 -4.81 -3.40
CA HIS A 81 5.42 -5.36 -2.91
C HIS A 81 5.65 -6.81 -3.39
N PRO A 82 6.90 -7.29 -3.49
CA PRO A 82 7.18 -8.69 -3.82
C PRO A 82 6.61 -9.68 -2.80
N GLY A 83 6.19 -10.84 -3.24
CA GLY A 83 5.66 -11.92 -2.41
C GLY A 83 4.16 -12.15 -2.58
N LYS A 84 3.67 -13.29 -2.09
CA LYS A 84 2.23 -13.58 -1.99
C LYS A 84 1.58 -12.71 -0.91
N LYS A 85 0.26 -12.61 -0.93
CA LYS A 85 -0.51 -11.72 -0.04
C LYS A 85 -1.46 -12.52 0.84
N LEU A 86 -1.61 -12.06 2.08
CA LEU A 86 -2.63 -12.55 3.00
C LEU A 86 -3.20 -11.37 3.78
N LEU A 87 -4.51 -11.18 3.68
CA LEU A 87 -5.32 -10.37 4.59
C LEU A 87 -6.19 -11.31 5.41
N PHE A 88 -6.24 -11.08 6.72
CA PHE A 88 -7.13 -11.83 7.60
C PHE A 88 -8.58 -11.34 7.45
N MET A 89 -9.56 -12.19 7.75
CA MET A 89 -10.99 -11.92 7.58
C MET A 89 -11.42 -10.60 8.22
N GLY A 90 -12.28 -9.84 7.53
CA GLY A 90 -12.81 -8.56 7.97
C GLY A 90 -11.88 -7.36 7.75
N GLN A 91 -10.59 -7.57 7.50
CA GLN A 91 -9.65 -6.46 7.26
C GLN A 91 -10.00 -5.67 5.99
N ASP A 92 -10.53 -6.34 4.98
CA ASP A 92 -11.01 -5.71 3.75
C ASP A 92 -12.26 -4.84 3.94
N LEU A 93 -12.98 -5.02 5.05
CA LEU A 93 -14.12 -4.18 5.46
C LEU A 93 -13.72 -3.02 6.36
N ALA A 94 -12.42 -2.86 6.68
CA ALA A 94 -11.94 -1.86 7.64
C ALA A 94 -12.68 -1.94 9.00
N GLU A 95 -12.81 -3.14 9.56
CA GLU A 95 -13.48 -3.34 10.86
C GLU A 95 -12.82 -2.50 11.96
N GLU A 96 -13.66 -1.95 12.84
CA GLU A 96 -13.24 -1.14 13.98
C GLU A 96 -13.21 -1.93 15.31
N LYS A 97 -13.74 -3.16 15.31
CA LYS A 97 -13.71 -4.07 16.45
C LYS A 97 -12.67 -5.13 16.26
N GLU A 98 -11.95 -5.43 17.34
CA GLU A 98 -11.01 -6.54 17.36
C GLU A 98 -11.70 -7.84 16.93
N TRP A 99 -10.96 -8.65 16.18
CA TRP A 99 -11.44 -9.96 15.83
C TRP A 99 -11.69 -10.83 17.10
N ASN A 100 -12.77 -11.57 17.05
CA ASN A 100 -13.16 -12.48 18.13
C ASN A 100 -13.84 -13.70 17.52
N GLU A 101 -13.38 -14.88 17.90
CA GLU A 101 -13.87 -16.17 17.39
C GLU A 101 -15.37 -16.42 17.68
N MET A 102 -15.93 -15.71 18.67
CA MET A 102 -17.34 -15.81 19.03
C MET A 102 -18.25 -14.86 18.25
N ARG A 103 -17.68 -14.06 17.35
CA ARG A 103 -18.42 -13.09 16.53
C ARG A 103 -18.18 -13.33 15.06
N GLN A 104 -19.20 -13.11 14.27
CA GLN A 104 -19.03 -13.06 12.80
C GLN A 104 -18.42 -11.72 12.37
N VAL A 105 -17.89 -11.69 11.15
CA VAL A 105 -17.48 -10.46 10.46
C VAL A 105 -18.63 -9.45 10.40
N GLU A 106 -18.33 -8.19 10.57
CA GLU A 106 -19.32 -7.11 10.58
C GLU A 106 -19.81 -6.76 9.16
N TRP A 107 -20.50 -7.69 8.50
CA TRP A 107 -20.95 -7.54 7.10
C TRP A 107 -21.77 -6.28 6.85
N GLN A 108 -22.48 -5.75 7.86
CA GLN A 108 -23.23 -4.50 7.75
C GLN A 108 -22.35 -3.29 7.42
N LEU A 109 -21.02 -3.37 7.59
CA LEU A 109 -20.09 -2.33 7.18
C LEU A 109 -20.07 -2.11 5.66
N GLU A 110 -20.49 -3.09 4.86
CA GLU A 110 -20.64 -2.94 3.40
C GLU A 110 -21.66 -1.85 3.02
N GLU A 111 -22.58 -1.52 3.90
CA GLU A 111 -23.57 -0.46 3.70
C GLU A 111 -22.96 0.95 3.91
N GLN A 112 -21.81 1.03 4.55
CA GLN A 112 -21.10 2.28 4.78
C GLN A 112 -20.19 2.57 3.58
N LYS A 113 -20.35 3.75 2.98
CA LYS A 113 -19.67 4.15 1.75
C LYS A 113 -18.15 4.00 1.81
N GLU A 114 -17.54 4.41 2.91
CA GLU A 114 -16.10 4.37 3.10
C GLU A 114 -15.58 2.93 3.23
N ASN A 115 -16.29 2.09 3.98
CA ASN A 115 -15.93 0.68 4.17
C ASN A 115 -16.11 -0.12 2.86
N ALA A 116 -17.23 0.10 2.15
CA ALA A 116 -17.44 -0.45 0.82
C ALA A 116 -16.36 0.00 -0.17
N GLY A 117 -15.89 1.24 -0.04
CA GLY A 117 -14.77 1.78 -0.83
C GLY A 117 -13.47 1.03 -0.58
N VAL A 118 -13.15 0.72 0.68
CA VAL A 118 -11.97 -0.09 1.03
C VAL A 118 -12.09 -1.50 0.46
N GLN A 119 -13.25 -2.14 0.60
CA GLN A 119 -13.48 -3.48 0.04
C GLN A 119 -13.33 -3.49 -1.49
N LYS A 120 -13.90 -2.47 -2.15
CA LYS A 120 -13.72 -2.30 -3.60
C LYS A 120 -12.25 -2.14 -3.98
N LEU A 121 -11.48 -1.36 -3.21
CA LEU A 121 -10.04 -1.22 -3.44
C LEU A 121 -9.33 -2.56 -3.35
N VAL A 122 -9.59 -3.33 -2.29
CA VAL A 122 -8.98 -4.66 -2.11
C VAL A 122 -9.34 -5.59 -3.28
N LYS A 123 -10.58 -5.54 -3.76
CA LYS A 123 -11.01 -6.29 -4.95
C LYS A 123 -10.21 -5.89 -6.19
N ASP A 124 -10.10 -4.60 -6.48
CA ASP A 124 -9.42 -4.09 -7.66
C ASP A 124 -7.90 -4.34 -7.58
N LEU A 125 -7.30 -4.22 -6.40
CA LEU A 125 -5.90 -4.60 -6.15
C LEU A 125 -5.66 -6.11 -6.37
N ASN A 126 -6.58 -6.97 -5.98
CA ASN A 126 -6.50 -8.40 -6.24
C ASN A 126 -6.56 -8.71 -7.74
N VAL A 127 -7.38 -8.00 -8.50
CA VAL A 127 -7.43 -8.11 -9.97
C VAL A 127 -6.09 -7.69 -10.56
N LEU A 128 -5.58 -6.51 -10.19
CA LEU A 128 -4.28 -6.01 -10.62
C LEU A 128 -3.16 -7.00 -10.29
N TYR A 129 -3.13 -7.56 -9.08
CA TYR A 129 -2.13 -8.52 -8.64
C TYR A 129 -2.14 -9.82 -9.46
N ARG A 130 -3.31 -10.32 -9.86
CA ARG A 130 -3.45 -11.52 -10.69
C ARG A 130 -3.06 -11.29 -12.14
N GLU A 131 -3.42 -10.14 -12.68
CA GLU A 131 -3.22 -9.80 -14.09
C GLU A 131 -1.80 -9.31 -14.36
N ASN A 132 -1.16 -8.67 -13.38
CA ASN A 132 0.20 -8.18 -13.53
C ASN A 132 1.22 -9.31 -13.41
N LYS A 133 2.00 -9.52 -14.47
CA LYS A 133 3.06 -10.53 -14.53
C LYS A 133 4.40 -10.04 -14.01
N ALA A 134 4.52 -8.76 -13.69
CA ALA A 134 5.74 -8.15 -13.23
C ALA A 134 6.20 -8.74 -11.89
N LYS A 135 7.28 -9.50 -11.91
CA LYS A 135 7.87 -10.16 -10.72
C LYS A 135 9.11 -9.45 -10.20
N GLY A 136 9.83 -8.77 -11.08
CA GLY A 136 11.01 -7.98 -10.72
C GLY A 136 10.65 -6.78 -9.85
N PHE A 137 11.65 -6.23 -9.18
CA PHE A 137 11.52 -5.02 -8.36
C PHE A 137 12.75 -4.16 -8.52
N GLN A 138 12.57 -2.86 -8.63
CA GLN A 138 13.65 -1.90 -8.60
C GLN A 138 13.16 -0.60 -7.96
N TRP A 139 13.90 -0.12 -6.97
CA TRP A 139 13.67 1.22 -6.44
C TRP A 139 13.92 2.28 -7.52
N MET A 140 13.02 3.25 -7.60
CA MET A 140 13.20 4.49 -8.36
C MET A 140 13.57 5.63 -7.43
N ASN A 141 12.92 5.70 -6.26
CA ASN A 141 13.27 6.58 -5.17
C ASN A 141 13.02 5.87 -3.83
N GLU A 142 14.09 5.52 -3.13
CA GLU A 142 14.02 4.91 -1.80
C GLU A 142 14.51 5.84 -0.69
N ILE A 143 15.16 6.96 -1.04
CA ILE A 143 15.94 7.79 -0.11
C ILE A 143 15.27 9.10 0.30
N SER A 144 14.10 9.42 -0.22
CA SER A 144 13.37 10.66 0.13
C SER A 144 12.69 10.58 1.49
N ALA A 145 13.47 10.26 2.54
CA ALA A 145 12.97 10.14 3.91
C ALA A 145 12.25 11.40 4.39
N ASN A 146 12.81 12.57 4.12
CA ASN A 146 12.23 13.87 4.55
C ASN A 146 10.92 14.18 3.86
N GLU A 147 10.72 13.68 2.65
CA GLU A 147 9.49 13.87 1.86
C GLU A 147 8.45 12.79 2.13
N CYS A 148 8.84 11.72 2.82
CA CYS A 148 8.00 10.58 3.19
C CYS A 148 7.26 9.96 1.99
N TYR A 149 7.96 9.76 0.86
CA TYR A 149 7.45 8.96 -0.25
C TYR A 149 8.50 7.99 -0.76
N VAL A 150 8.05 6.96 -1.41
CA VAL A 150 8.89 6.02 -2.15
C VAL A 150 8.29 5.79 -3.52
N SER A 151 9.14 5.50 -4.50
CA SER A 151 8.72 4.99 -5.79
C SER A 151 9.57 3.81 -6.21
N PHE A 152 8.93 2.87 -6.87
CA PHE A 152 9.58 1.68 -7.40
C PHE A 152 8.83 1.16 -8.62
N VAL A 153 9.50 0.35 -9.39
CA VAL A 153 8.88 -0.36 -10.51
C VAL A 153 8.82 -1.86 -10.24
N ARG A 154 7.72 -2.45 -10.68
CA ARG A 154 7.60 -3.88 -10.88
C ARG A 154 7.85 -4.14 -12.36
N LYS A 155 8.73 -5.11 -12.66
CA LYS A 155 9.15 -5.41 -14.03
C LYS A 155 8.72 -6.82 -14.41
N GLY A 156 8.13 -6.95 -15.60
CA GLY A 156 7.88 -8.22 -16.28
C GLY A 156 9.07 -8.61 -17.17
N GLU A 157 8.81 -9.51 -18.08
CA GLU A 157 9.79 -9.93 -19.10
C GLU A 157 9.85 -8.93 -20.25
N GLU A 158 8.72 -8.33 -20.61
CA GLU A 158 8.61 -7.33 -21.65
C GLU A 158 8.58 -5.92 -21.08
N ALA A 159 9.00 -4.92 -21.87
CA ALA A 159 9.03 -3.51 -21.43
C ALA A 159 7.66 -2.96 -21.08
N GLU A 160 6.61 -3.41 -21.77
CA GLU A 160 5.21 -3.03 -21.53
C GLU A 160 4.65 -3.61 -20.24
N GLU A 161 5.30 -4.64 -19.68
CA GLU A 161 4.94 -5.24 -18.40
C GLU A 161 5.57 -4.50 -17.22
N LEU A 162 5.66 -3.16 -17.31
CA LEU A 162 6.17 -2.28 -16.27
C LEU A 162 5.01 -1.67 -15.49
N LEU A 163 5.08 -1.75 -14.18
CA LEU A 163 4.20 -1.04 -13.27
C LEU A 163 5.02 -0.09 -12.39
N LEU A 164 4.83 1.23 -12.59
CA LEU A 164 5.37 2.23 -11.68
C LEU A 164 4.44 2.37 -10.47
N VAL A 165 5.00 2.27 -9.29
CA VAL A 165 4.31 2.47 -8.01
C VAL A 165 4.90 3.68 -7.32
N VAL A 166 4.02 4.58 -6.89
CA VAL A 166 4.38 5.73 -6.07
C VAL A 166 3.54 5.68 -4.79
N ALA A 167 4.19 5.63 -3.64
CA ALA A 167 3.54 5.57 -2.34
C ALA A 167 3.89 6.82 -1.52
N ASN A 168 2.89 7.65 -1.27
CA ASN A 168 3.01 8.88 -0.50
C ASN A 168 2.57 8.65 0.94
N PHE A 169 3.51 8.69 1.87
CA PHE A 169 3.29 8.51 3.31
C PHE A 169 3.26 9.83 4.09
N SER A 170 3.34 10.98 3.40
CA SER A 170 3.49 12.28 4.07
C SER A 170 2.20 12.84 4.68
N GLY A 171 1.04 12.23 4.40
CA GLY A 171 -0.26 12.70 4.88
C GLY A 171 -0.81 13.93 4.15
N VAL A 172 -0.10 14.47 3.17
CA VAL A 172 -0.52 15.61 2.34
C VAL A 172 -0.29 15.30 0.86
N PRO A 173 -1.10 15.87 -0.06
CA PRO A 173 -0.82 15.77 -1.49
C PRO A 173 0.55 16.36 -1.83
N ARG A 174 1.29 15.67 -2.71
CA ARG A 174 2.60 16.13 -3.19
C ARG A 174 2.72 16.02 -4.70
N GLU A 175 3.32 17.01 -5.31
CA GLU A 175 3.86 16.88 -6.65
C GLU A 175 5.28 16.31 -6.54
N ILE A 176 5.52 15.19 -7.22
CA ILE A 176 6.81 14.51 -7.20
C ILE A 176 7.30 14.27 -8.62
N THR A 177 8.62 14.33 -8.77
CA THR A 177 9.31 13.86 -9.98
C THR A 177 10.04 12.57 -9.60
N THR A 178 9.87 11.54 -10.40
CA THR A 178 10.56 10.26 -10.18
C THR A 178 11.14 9.73 -11.47
N GLY A 179 12.30 9.09 -11.37
CA GLY A 179 12.89 8.38 -12.50
C GLY A 179 12.03 7.16 -12.88
N VAL A 180 12.12 6.79 -14.15
CA VAL A 180 11.56 5.55 -14.70
C VAL A 180 12.53 4.94 -15.68
N PRO A 181 12.54 3.60 -15.85
CA PRO A 181 13.56 2.94 -16.68
C PRO A 181 13.36 3.09 -18.18
N TYR A 182 12.19 3.51 -18.63
CA TYR A 182 11.86 3.64 -20.05
C TYR A 182 11.18 4.96 -20.34
N GLU A 183 11.55 5.56 -21.48
CA GLU A 183 10.83 6.69 -22.03
C GLU A 183 9.39 6.27 -22.44
N GLY A 184 8.52 7.27 -22.54
CA GLY A 184 7.21 7.02 -23.08
C GLY A 184 6.06 7.56 -22.23
N LYS A 185 4.89 6.97 -22.40
CA LYS A 185 3.66 7.44 -21.78
C LYS A 185 3.29 6.55 -20.60
N TYR A 186 3.08 7.18 -19.45
CA TYR A 186 2.63 6.53 -18.22
C TYR A 186 1.22 7.00 -17.87
N LYS A 187 0.32 6.06 -17.69
CA LYS A 187 -1.08 6.31 -17.31
C LYS A 187 -1.34 5.72 -15.93
N GLU A 188 -1.95 6.51 -15.05
CA GLU A 188 -2.46 5.98 -13.78
C GLU A 188 -3.58 4.97 -14.04
N ILE A 189 -3.45 3.78 -13.49
CA ILE A 189 -4.43 2.69 -13.63
C ILE A 189 -5.16 2.40 -12.32
N LEU A 190 -4.57 2.77 -11.19
CA LEU A 190 -5.18 2.67 -9.88
C LEU A 190 -4.59 3.75 -8.95
N ASN A 191 -5.45 4.43 -8.21
CA ASN A 191 -5.05 5.37 -7.18
C ASN A 191 -5.90 5.13 -5.94
N THR A 192 -5.25 4.88 -4.80
CA THR A 192 -5.93 4.56 -3.54
C THR A 192 -6.73 5.74 -2.98
N ASP A 193 -6.51 6.97 -3.47
CA ASP A 193 -7.27 8.16 -3.10
C ASP A 193 -8.44 8.47 -4.07
N ALA A 194 -8.70 7.60 -5.05
CA ALA A 194 -9.86 7.77 -5.93
C ALA A 194 -11.17 7.74 -5.15
N VAL A 195 -12.12 8.58 -5.56
CA VAL A 195 -13.44 8.74 -4.89
C VAL A 195 -14.20 7.41 -4.76
N GLN A 196 -14.05 6.53 -5.74
CA GLN A 196 -14.68 5.19 -5.72
C GLN A 196 -14.18 4.29 -4.57
N TYR A 197 -13.03 4.59 -3.98
CA TYR A 197 -12.48 3.88 -2.82
C TYR A 197 -12.67 4.64 -1.51
N GLY A 198 -13.47 5.71 -1.53
CA GLY A 198 -13.69 6.57 -0.38
C GLY A 198 -12.58 7.61 -0.17
N GLY A 199 -11.75 7.85 -1.17
CA GLY A 199 -10.71 8.86 -1.15
C GLY A 199 -11.22 10.26 -1.48
N THR A 200 -10.30 11.25 -1.44
CA THR A 200 -10.59 12.66 -1.70
C THR A 200 -10.60 13.01 -3.19
N GLY A 201 -10.12 12.12 -4.05
CA GLY A 201 -10.10 12.30 -5.50
C GLY A 201 -8.85 13.02 -6.02
N VAL A 202 -7.77 13.05 -5.26
CA VAL A 202 -6.47 13.53 -5.77
C VAL A 202 -5.85 12.44 -6.62
N VAL A 203 -6.07 12.54 -7.94
CA VAL A 203 -5.68 11.53 -8.92
C VAL A 203 -4.96 12.17 -10.11
N ASN A 204 -4.23 11.37 -10.90
CA ASN A 204 -3.58 11.79 -12.13
C ASN A 204 -4.45 11.42 -13.33
N ASP A 205 -5.34 12.31 -13.74
CA ASP A 205 -6.27 12.12 -14.86
C ASP A 205 -5.60 12.22 -16.24
N ARG A 206 -4.38 12.78 -16.29
CA ARG A 206 -3.61 12.98 -17.51
C ARG A 206 -2.48 11.98 -17.62
N VAL A 207 -2.24 11.51 -18.86
CA VAL A 207 -1.05 10.73 -19.20
C VAL A 207 0.20 11.58 -18.94
N LYS A 208 1.15 11.04 -18.20
CA LYS A 208 2.46 11.63 -17.98
C LYS A 208 3.42 11.14 -19.06
N ARG A 209 4.39 11.98 -19.46
CA ARG A 209 5.44 11.59 -20.39
C ARG A 209 6.76 11.53 -19.64
N ALA A 210 7.47 10.44 -19.82
CA ALA A 210 8.85 10.30 -19.40
C ALA A 210 9.75 10.63 -20.58
N GLU A 211 10.70 11.50 -20.36
CA GLU A 211 11.67 11.96 -21.36
C GLU A 211 13.08 11.69 -20.81
N ASP A 212 14.01 11.43 -21.72
CA ASP A 212 15.42 11.29 -21.34
C ASP A 212 15.93 12.63 -20.82
N VAL A 213 16.63 12.62 -19.70
CA VAL A 213 17.26 13.79 -19.10
C VAL A 213 18.76 13.56 -19.00
N GLU A 214 19.55 14.43 -19.55
CA GLU A 214 20.99 14.45 -19.30
C GLU A 214 21.22 14.83 -17.83
N TRP A 215 21.99 14.00 -17.12
CA TRP A 215 22.39 14.18 -15.72
C TRP A 215 23.72 14.91 -15.64
#